data_68f0062ff265e03a493807c4320d9daf
#
_entry.id   68f0062ff265e03a493807c4320d9daf
#
_cell.length_a   1.000
_cell.length_b   1.000
_cell.length_c   1.000
_cell.angle_alpha   90.00
_cell.angle_beta   90.00
_cell.angle_gamma   90.00
#
_symmetry.space_group_name_H-M   'P 1'
#
loop_
_entity.id
_entity.type
_entity.pdbx_description
1 polymer ?
#
loop_
_entity_poly.entity_id
_entity_poly.type
_entity_poly.pdbx_seq_one_letter_code
_entity_poly.pdbx_strand_id
1 'polypeptide(L)'
;MDLPEEVLQDPTWERSGHTERGRDKCRVPLPWSGEDPPFGFSTSADTWLPMPKDWAALTVERQSADPESTLSFFQRAIALRRGRDRLDDETELDGSGFEWLTAPSGAVTFRGRGGLVCALNAGESPIALPAGELILASAPLVAGQLAPDAAAWLV
;
A
#
# COMPACT_ATOMS: atom_id res chain seq x y z
N MET A 1 -6.86 13.80 2.56
CA MET A 1 -6.48 15.23 2.69
C MET A 1 -7.49 16.09 1.97
N ASP A 2 -7.90 17.19 2.56
CA ASP A 2 -8.82 18.15 1.95
C ASP A 2 -8.09 19.49 1.80
N LEU A 3 -7.89 19.92 0.55
CA LEU A 3 -7.23 21.18 0.23
C LEU A 3 -8.25 22.33 0.29
N PRO A 4 -7.87 23.53 0.74
CA PRO A 4 -8.71 24.72 0.61
C PRO A 4 -9.07 25.00 -0.86
N GLU A 5 -10.26 25.53 -1.13
CA GLU A 5 -10.76 25.74 -2.50
C GLU A 5 -9.92 26.74 -3.29
N GLU A 6 -9.39 27.74 -2.61
CA GLU A 6 -8.57 28.80 -3.19
C GLU A 6 -7.21 28.31 -3.74
N VAL A 7 -6.77 27.11 -3.38
CA VAL A 7 -5.51 26.53 -3.89
C VAL A 7 -5.72 25.48 -4.96
N LEU A 8 -6.96 25.16 -5.32
CA LEU A 8 -7.25 24.17 -6.35
C LEU A 8 -6.81 24.68 -7.73
N GLN A 9 -6.06 23.82 -8.45
CA GLN A 9 -5.46 24.10 -9.75
C GLN A 9 -5.97 23.15 -10.86
N ASP A 10 -6.69 22.08 -10.48
CA ASP A 10 -7.20 21.12 -11.46
C ASP A 10 -8.28 21.78 -12.34
N PRO A 11 -8.14 21.76 -13.68
CA PRO A 11 -9.15 22.32 -14.58
C PRO A 11 -10.57 21.76 -14.39
N THR A 12 -10.71 20.60 -13.75
CA THR A 12 -12.02 20.02 -13.43
C THR A 12 -12.80 20.93 -12.48
N TRP A 13 -12.13 21.60 -11.55
CA TRP A 13 -12.74 22.54 -10.62
C TRP A 13 -13.50 23.65 -11.35
N GLU A 14 -12.85 24.32 -12.29
CA GLU A 14 -13.46 25.39 -13.08
C GLU A 14 -14.54 24.85 -14.05
N ARG A 15 -14.26 23.75 -14.75
CA ARG A 15 -15.17 23.15 -15.75
C ARG A 15 -16.47 22.65 -15.15
N SER A 16 -16.42 22.16 -13.90
CA SER A 16 -17.61 21.65 -13.19
C SER A 16 -18.44 22.75 -12.53
N GLY A 17 -18.03 24.03 -12.65
CA GLY A 17 -18.65 25.12 -11.91
C GLY A 17 -18.46 24.98 -10.39
N HIS A 18 -17.25 24.57 -9.97
CA HIS A 18 -16.83 24.40 -8.57
C HIS A 18 -17.59 23.29 -7.81
N THR A 19 -18.03 22.24 -8.53
CA THR A 19 -18.71 21.08 -7.91
C THR A 19 -17.82 19.85 -7.79
N GLU A 20 -16.77 19.74 -8.63
CA GLU A 20 -15.85 18.60 -8.65
C GLU A 20 -14.41 19.06 -8.41
N ARG A 21 -13.81 18.66 -7.30
CA ARG A 21 -12.48 19.13 -6.84
C ARG A 21 -11.29 18.59 -7.66
N GLY A 22 -11.53 17.68 -8.61
CA GLY A 22 -10.47 17.11 -9.43
C GLY A 22 -9.43 16.29 -8.65
N ARG A 23 -8.16 16.34 -9.10
CA ARG A 23 -7.08 15.47 -8.60
C ARG A 23 -5.99 16.18 -7.80
N ASP A 24 -6.15 17.43 -7.43
CA ASP A 24 -5.10 18.19 -6.76
C ASP A 24 -4.62 17.51 -5.47
N LYS A 25 -5.53 16.93 -4.70
CA LYS A 25 -5.18 16.15 -3.49
C LYS A 25 -4.18 15.00 -3.72
N CYS A 26 -4.05 14.53 -4.98
CA CYS A 26 -3.11 13.48 -5.37
C CYS A 26 -1.81 14.04 -5.96
N ARG A 27 -1.67 15.36 -6.08
CA ARG A 27 -0.54 16.05 -6.72
C ARG A 27 0.29 16.87 -5.75
N VAL A 28 -0.03 16.83 -4.47
CA VAL A 28 0.78 17.48 -3.43
C VAL A 28 2.17 16.86 -3.42
N PRO A 29 3.24 17.65 -3.30
CA PRO A 29 4.60 17.13 -3.26
C PRO A 29 4.81 16.07 -2.19
N LEU A 30 5.69 15.10 -2.47
CA LEU A 30 6.02 14.04 -1.51
C LEU A 30 6.91 14.59 -0.39
N PRO A 31 6.59 14.34 0.89
CA PRO A 31 7.45 14.76 2.00
C PRO A 31 8.67 13.83 2.12
N TRP A 32 9.88 14.39 1.98
CA TRP A 32 11.13 13.63 2.04
C TRP A 32 11.76 13.62 3.43
N SER A 33 11.96 14.79 4.04
CA SER A 33 12.71 14.93 5.30
C SER A 33 12.35 16.21 6.06
N GLY A 34 12.75 16.28 7.34
CA GLY A 34 12.53 17.44 8.18
C GLY A 34 11.14 17.50 8.81
N GLU A 35 10.87 18.56 9.55
CA GLU A 35 9.67 18.71 10.38
C GLU A 35 8.67 19.74 9.86
N ASP A 36 9.11 20.59 8.91
CA ASP A 36 8.29 21.67 8.35
C ASP A 36 8.21 21.58 6.81
N PRO A 37 7.09 22.05 6.20
CA PRO A 37 7.01 22.23 4.75
C PRO A 37 8.15 23.08 4.21
N PRO A 38 8.71 22.76 3.07
CA PRO A 38 8.29 21.74 2.09
C PRO A 38 8.90 20.34 2.31
N PHE A 39 9.26 19.98 3.53
CA PHE A 39 9.76 18.65 3.92
C PHE A 39 10.86 18.11 2.99
N GLY A 40 11.87 18.91 2.69
CA GLY A 40 12.99 18.54 1.83
C GLY A 40 12.66 18.39 0.34
N PHE A 41 11.41 18.62 -0.10
CA PHE A 41 11.05 18.56 -1.52
C PHE A 41 11.67 19.71 -2.32
N SER A 42 11.77 20.90 -1.75
CA SER A 42 12.29 22.12 -2.39
C SER A 42 13.07 22.96 -1.39
N THR A 43 13.88 23.88 -1.88
CA THR A 43 14.50 24.94 -1.09
C THR A 43 13.56 26.14 -0.87
N SER A 44 12.46 26.23 -1.64
CA SER A 44 11.41 27.23 -1.46
C SER A 44 10.23 26.63 -0.70
N ALA A 45 9.66 27.39 0.22
CA ALA A 45 8.42 27.03 0.89
C ALA A 45 7.19 27.06 -0.04
N ASP A 46 7.28 27.82 -1.16
CA ASP A 46 6.23 27.95 -2.14
C ASP A 46 6.24 26.71 -3.06
N THR A 47 5.37 25.78 -2.78
CA THR A 47 5.12 24.59 -3.59
C THR A 47 3.86 24.77 -4.43
N TRP A 48 3.73 24.00 -5.54
CA TRP A 48 2.56 24.02 -6.41
C TRP A 48 1.24 23.91 -5.65
N LEU A 49 1.19 23.02 -4.65
CA LEU A 49 0.09 22.86 -3.72
C LEU A 49 0.65 22.85 -2.30
N PRO A 50 -0.06 23.40 -1.32
CA PRO A 50 0.41 23.46 0.05
C PRO A 50 0.53 22.05 0.66
N MET A 51 1.61 21.82 1.40
CA MET A 51 1.82 20.57 2.14
C MET A 51 1.30 20.73 3.56
N PRO A 52 0.43 19.80 4.04
CA PRO A 52 -0.08 19.84 5.42
C PRO A 52 1.05 19.71 6.45
N LYS A 53 1.00 20.48 7.52
CA LYS A 53 2.05 20.45 8.57
C LYS A 53 2.14 19.13 9.31
N ASP A 54 1.03 18.39 9.43
CA ASP A 54 0.95 17.07 10.06
C ASP A 54 1.66 15.97 9.25
N TRP A 55 2.11 16.28 8.02
CA TRP A 55 2.88 15.34 7.20
C TRP A 55 4.33 15.15 7.65
N ALA A 56 4.79 15.85 8.66
CA ALA A 56 6.11 15.60 9.28
C ALA A 56 6.30 14.13 9.68
N ALA A 57 5.24 13.48 10.19
CA ALA A 57 5.27 12.07 10.54
C ALA A 57 5.31 11.11 9.33
N LEU A 58 4.98 11.61 8.13
CA LEU A 58 4.87 10.82 6.89
C LEU A 58 6.08 10.99 5.97
N THR A 59 7.11 11.73 6.40
CA THR A 59 8.33 11.90 5.60
C THR A 59 9.02 10.56 5.33
N VAL A 60 9.65 10.44 4.16
CA VAL A 60 10.45 9.25 3.80
C VAL A 60 11.51 8.97 4.88
N GLU A 61 12.16 10.01 5.39
CA GLU A 61 13.15 9.92 6.46
C GLU A 61 12.58 9.23 7.71
N ARG A 62 11.44 9.70 8.21
CA ARG A 62 10.79 9.12 9.40
C ARG A 62 10.28 7.70 9.16
N GLN A 63 9.62 7.47 8.03
CA GLN A 63 9.12 6.15 7.70
C GLN A 63 10.24 5.13 7.47
N SER A 64 11.39 5.55 6.92
CA SER A 64 12.55 4.66 6.74
C SER A 64 13.19 4.25 8.08
N ALA A 65 13.06 5.07 9.12
CA ALA A 65 13.54 4.76 10.46
C ALA A 65 12.57 3.88 11.27
N ASP A 66 11.32 3.75 10.83
CA ASP A 66 10.28 2.97 11.48
C ASP A 66 10.02 1.66 10.73
N PRO A 67 10.39 0.48 11.28
CA PRO A 67 10.14 -0.81 10.64
C PRO A 67 8.66 -1.15 10.47
N GLU A 68 7.76 -0.53 11.24
CA GLU A 68 6.31 -0.75 11.15
C GLU A 68 5.61 0.26 10.22
N SER A 69 6.35 1.18 9.62
CA SER A 69 5.79 2.16 8.68
C SER A 69 5.29 1.51 7.39
N THR A 70 4.37 2.21 6.72
CA THR A 70 3.88 1.81 5.39
C THR A 70 5.01 1.68 4.37
N LEU A 71 5.99 2.60 4.38
CA LEU A 71 7.15 2.53 3.49
C LEU A 71 7.97 1.26 3.73
N SER A 72 8.31 0.96 4.98
CA SER A 72 9.06 -0.24 5.35
C SER A 72 8.29 -1.52 5.01
N PHE A 73 6.97 -1.53 5.21
CA PHE A 73 6.12 -2.64 4.80
C PHE A 73 6.18 -2.87 3.28
N PHE A 74 6.01 -1.83 2.46
CA PHE A 74 6.09 -1.96 0.99
C PHE A 74 7.48 -2.39 0.51
N GLN A 75 8.55 -1.89 1.12
CA GLN A 75 9.92 -2.31 0.80
C GLN A 75 10.11 -3.81 1.07
N ARG A 76 9.65 -4.32 2.22
CA ARG A 76 9.67 -5.75 2.55
C ARG A 76 8.85 -6.57 1.55
N ALA A 77 7.64 -6.13 1.25
CA ALA A 77 6.77 -6.84 0.29
C ALA A 77 7.43 -6.95 -1.08
N ILE A 78 7.98 -5.84 -1.61
CA ILE A 78 8.66 -5.84 -2.92
C ILE A 78 9.90 -6.75 -2.89
N ALA A 79 10.68 -6.70 -1.82
CA ALA A 79 11.89 -7.54 -1.67
C ALA A 79 11.53 -9.04 -1.62
N LEU A 80 10.51 -9.41 -0.86
CA LEU A 80 10.02 -10.80 -0.76
C LEU A 80 9.54 -11.29 -2.13
N ARG A 81 8.70 -10.53 -2.82
CA ARG A 81 8.21 -10.89 -4.15
C ARG A 81 9.35 -11.08 -5.13
N ARG A 82 10.28 -10.12 -5.23
CA ARG A 82 11.43 -10.21 -6.15
C ARG A 82 12.38 -11.36 -5.81
N GLY A 83 12.51 -11.70 -4.53
CA GLY A 83 13.28 -12.87 -4.09
C GLY A 83 12.65 -14.16 -4.59
N ARG A 84 11.33 -14.27 -4.56
CA ARG A 84 10.57 -15.44 -5.02
C ARG A 84 10.54 -15.57 -6.55
N ASP A 85 10.39 -14.46 -7.26
CA ASP A 85 10.43 -14.45 -8.75
C ASP A 85 11.76 -14.97 -9.33
N ARG A 86 12.82 -15.03 -8.52
CA ARG A 86 14.15 -15.52 -8.90
C ARG A 86 14.36 -17.01 -8.59
N LEU A 87 13.47 -17.62 -7.82
CA LEU A 87 13.49 -19.06 -7.62
C LEU A 87 12.99 -19.69 -8.92
N ASP A 88 13.84 -20.45 -9.59
CA ASP A 88 13.46 -21.29 -10.72
C ASP A 88 12.45 -22.31 -10.17
N ASP A 89 11.19 -21.98 -10.31
CA ASP A 89 10.10 -22.78 -9.81
C ASP A 89 9.64 -23.73 -10.92
N GLU A 90 9.95 -25.01 -10.76
CA GLU A 90 9.38 -26.10 -11.57
C GLU A 90 7.88 -26.33 -11.27
N THR A 91 7.25 -25.44 -10.48
CA THR A 91 5.81 -25.49 -10.23
C THR A 91 5.11 -25.25 -11.56
N GLU A 92 4.51 -26.29 -12.12
CA GLU A 92 3.65 -26.22 -13.30
C GLU A 92 2.40 -25.40 -12.96
N LEU A 93 2.54 -24.07 -13.03
CA LEU A 93 1.39 -23.18 -13.08
C LEU A 93 0.77 -23.33 -14.49
N ASP A 94 -0.54 -23.31 -14.58
CA ASP A 94 -1.35 -23.53 -15.80
C ASP A 94 -1.04 -22.58 -16.99
N GLY A 95 0.14 -21.95 -17.01
CA GLY A 95 0.58 -20.95 -17.98
C GLY A 95 0.14 -19.53 -17.65
N SER A 96 -0.75 -19.31 -16.68
CA SER A 96 -1.17 -17.99 -16.21
C SER A 96 -0.16 -17.34 -15.25
N GLY A 97 0.75 -18.13 -14.68
CA GLY A 97 1.72 -17.68 -13.69
C GLY A 97 1.19 -17.69 -12.26
N PHE A 98 -0.05 -18.17 -12.01
CA PHE A 98 -0.61 -18.38 -10.68
C PHE A 98 -1.74 -19.45 -10.70
N GLU A 99 -2.03 -20.02 -9.52
CA GLU A 99 -3.08 -20.99 -9.27
C GLU A 99 -4.09 -20.44 -8.27
N TRP A 100 -5.38 -20.44 -8.60
CA TRP A 100 -6.44 -20.10 -7.65
C TRP A 100 -6.63 -21.21 -6.63
N LEU A 101 -6.65 -20.86 -5.37
CA LEU A 101 -6.90 -21.77 -4.26
C LEU A 101 -8.31 -21.56 -3.70
N THR A 102 -8.84 -22.59 -3.03
CA THR A 102 -10.13 -22.49 -2.37
C THR A 102 -10.07 -21.44 -1.25
N ALA A 103 -11.05 -20.55 -1.23
CA ALA A 103 -11.17 -19.49 -0.23
C ALA A 103 -12.63 -19.37 0.25
N PRO A 104 -12.86 -18.89 1.49
CA PRO A 104 -14.20 -18.53 1.97
C PRO A 104 -14.84 -17.41 1.13
N SER A 105 -16.16 -17.27 1.23
CA SER A 105 -16.85 -16.13 0.62
C SER A 105 -16.28 -14.80 1.12
N GLY A 106 -16.04 -13.84 0.22
CA GLY A 106 -15.42 -12.56 0.53
C GLY A 106 -13.89 -12.60 0.63
N ALA A 107 -13.28 -13.76 0.43
CA ALA A 107 -11.82 -13.89 0.42
C ALA A 107 -11.28 -14.32 -0.94
N VAL A 108 -10.02 -14.02 -1.21
CA VAL A 108 -9.27 -14.43 -2.39
C VAL A 108 -7.98 -15.08 -1.94
N THR A 109 -7.69 -16.27 -2.46
CA THR A 109 -6.44 -16.98 -2.19
C THR A 109 -5.86 -17.53 -3.48
N PHE A 110 -4.57 -17.34 -3.70
CA PHE A 110 -3.88 -17.88 -4.86
C PHE A 110 -2.42 -18.20 -4.55
N ARG A 111 -1.84 -19.12 -5.30
CA ARG A 111 -0.39 -19.40 -5.30
C ARG A 111 0.22 -18.77 -6.54
N GLY A 112 1.27 -17.97 -6.33
CA GLY A 112 2.08 -17.38 -7.38
C GLY A 112 3.40 -18.13 -7.58
N ARG A 113 4.26 -17.56 -8.41
CA ARG A 113 5.60 -18.08 -8.66
C ARG A 113 6.42 -18.17 -7.37
N GLY A 114 7.39 -19.09 -7.32
CA GLY A 114 8.24 -19.33 -6.15
C GLY A 114 7.48 -19.85 -4.94
N GLY A 115 6.30 -20.47 -5.14
CA GLY A 115 5.48 -21.05 -4.08
C GLY A 115 4.80 -20.03 -3.17
N LEU A 116 4.83 -18.72 -3.50
CA LEU A 116 4.20 -17.68 -2.70
C LEU A 116 2.69 -17.83 -2.69
N VAL A 117 2.10 -18.08 -1.53
CA VAL A 117 0.66 -18.08 -1.32
C VAL A 117 0.20 -16.73 -0.82
N CYS A 118 -0.75 -16.13 -1.54
CA CYS A 118 -1.38 -14.86 -1.16
C CYS A 118 -2.80 -15.12 -0.70
N ALA A 119 -3.18 -14.53 0.44
CA ALA A 119 -4.54 -14.51 0.95
C ALA A 119 -4.98 -13.07 1.18
N LEU A 120 -6.17 -12.71 0.69
CA LEU A 120 -6.83 -11.42 0.93
C LEU A 120 -8.19 -11.69 1.53
N ASN A 121 -8.49 -11.05 2.63
CA ASN A 121 -9.81 -11.07 3.26
C ASN A 121 -10.52 -9.72 3.03
N ALA A 122 -11.45 -9.69 2.10
CA ALA A 122 -12.36 -8.56 1.85
C ALA A 122 -13.76 -8.81 2.45
N GLY A 123 -13.91 -9.85 3.28
CA GLY A 123 -15.13 -10.14 4.04
C GLY A 123 -15.19 -9.38 5.35
N GLU A 124 -16.30 -9.57 6.07
CA GLU A 124 -16.57 -8.88 7.34
C GLU A 124 -16.08 -9.64 8.59
N SER A 125 -15.64 -10.89 8.44
CA SER A 125 -15.21 -11.75 9.54
C SER A 125 -13.79 -12.27 9.32
N PRO A 126 -13.02 -12.52 10.41
CA PRO A 126 -11.70 -13.15 10.28
C PRO A 126 -11.78 -14.52 9.59
N ILE A 127 -10.78 -14.84 8.79
CA ILE A 127 -10.68 -16.14 8.08
C ILE A 127 -9.42 -16.90 8.48
N ALA A 128 -9.48 -18.22 8.40
CA ALA A 128 -8.29 -19.07 8.58
C ALA A 128 -7.26 -18.78 7.48
N LEU A 129 -5.98 -18.76 7.87
CA LEU A 129 -4.89 -18.70 6.90
C LEU A 129 -4.81 -19.98 6.09
N PRO A 130 -4.39 -19.90 4.81
CA PRO A 130 -3.95 -21.08 4.05
C PRO A 130 -2.80 -21.81 4.76
N ALA A 131 -2.54 -23.07 4.36
CA ALA A 131 -1.37 -23.78 4.82
C ALA A 131 -0.09 -23.09 4.36
N GLY A 132 0.92 -23.02 5.23
CA GLY A 132 2.21 -22.40 4.97
C GLY A 132 2.74 -21.60 6.16
N GLU A 133 3.98 -21.14 6.04
CA GLU A 133 4.62 -20.24 7.02
C GLU A 133 4.27 -18.79 6.66
N LEU A 134 3.73 -18.04 7.62
CA LEU A 134 3.44 -16.62 7.44
C LEU A 134 4.73 -15.81 7.33
N ILE A 135 4.93 -15.12 6.20
CA ILE A 135 6.13 -14.29 5.97
C ILE A 135 5.82 -12.79 5.94
N LEU A 136 4.58 -12.42 5.67
CA LEU A 136 4.13 -11.02 5.68
C LEU A 136 2.63 -10.95 5.92
N ALA A 137 2.18 -9.96 6.69
CA ALA A 137 0.77 -9.62 6.81
C ALA A 137 0.61 -8.10 6.85
N SER A 138 -0.47 -7.59 6.26
CA SER A 138 -0.78 -6.14 6.22
C SER A 138 -1.37 -5.62 7.53
N ALA A 139 -1.81 -6.53 8.42
CA ALA A 139 -2.32 -6.24 9.74
C ALA A 139 -2.02 -7.41 10.70
N PRO A 140 -2.00 -7.18 12.02
CA PRO A 140 -1.87 -8.27 12.99
C PRO A 140 -2.98 -9.31 12.83
N LEU A 141 -2.64 -10.58 13.08
CA LEU A 141 -3.63 -11.65 13.11
C LEU A 141 -4.54 -11.52 14.32
N VAL A 142 -5.82 -11.80 14.15
CA VAL A 142 -6.82 -11.87 15.22
C VAL A 142 -7.02 -13.32 15.60
N ALA A 143 -6.58 -13.73 16.79
CA ALA A 143 -6.62 -15.12 17.26
C ALA A 143 -6.03 -16.13 16.24
N GLY A 144 -4.94 -15.76 15.55
CA GLY A 144 -4.29 -16.58 14.52
C GLY A 144 -4.99 -16.58 13.15
N GLN A 145 -6.00 -15.77 12.96
CA GLN A 145 -6.77 -15.62 11.71
C GLN A 145 -6.49 -14.29 11.02
N LEU A 146 -6.68 -14.26 9.71
CA LEU A 146 -6.56 -13.03 8.91
C LEU A 146 -7.79 -12.14 9.13
N ALA A 147 -7.56 -10.94 9.65
CA ALA A 147 -8.60 -9.96 9.92
C ALA A 147 -9.33 -9.51 8.62
N PRO A 148 -10.55 -8.94 8.72
CA PRO A 148 -11.14 -8.19 7.62
C PRO A 148 -10.20 -7.10 7.08
N ASP A 149 -10.33 -6.77 5.80
CA ASP A 149 -9.53 -5.77 5.08
C ASP A 149 -8.00 -5.99 5.19
N ALA A 150 -7.58 -7.24 5.36
CA ALA A 150 -6.18 -7.60 5.50
C ALA A 150 -5.72 -8.61 4.44
N ALA A 151 -4.42 -8.60 4.18
CA ALA A 151 -3.74 -9.53 3.30
C ALA A 151 -2.57 -10.22 4.02
N ALA A 152 -2.29 -11.46 3.63
CA ALA A 152 -1.17 -12.24 4.14
C ALA A 152 -0.43 -12.96 3.01
N TRP A 153 0.88 -13.11 3.17
CA TRP A 153 1.74 -13.92 2.31
C TRP A 153 2.36 -15.06 3.10
N LEU A 154 2.31 -16.25 2.52
CA LEU A 154 2.81 -17.50 3.10
C LEU A 154 3.71 -18.25 2.10
N VAL A 155 4.50 -19.18 2.62
CA VAL A 155 5.36 -20.09 1.84
C VAL A 155 5.25 -21.50 2.35
#